data_3abe516afb57b987c2d5ed4a066161f7
#
_entry.id   3abe516afb57b987c2d5ed4a066161f7
#
_cell.length_a   1.000
_cell.length_b   1.000
_cell.length_c   1.000
_cell.angle_alpha   90.00
_cell.angle_beta   90.00
_cell.angle_gamma   90.00
#
_symmetry.space_group_name_H-M   'P 1'
#
loop_
_entity.id
_entity.type
_entity.pdbx_description
1 polymer ?
#
loop_
_entity_poly.entity_id
_entity_poly.type
_entity_poly.pdbx_seq_one_letter_code
_entity_poly.pdbx_strand_id
1 'polypeptide(L)'
;PQNDTDPEAVALVNALWRELGCSVLGMKLERHDAVLAATSHLPHLLAYALVDALVNQEQSEDIFRYAAGGFADFSRLASSDAKMWSDIFVSNSSAIIQVLDTYIENLHKLRKLIDHREHAELMKLFSEAKTARDNFLQRYFESSNAMTIEARGTQFVVEPGGRVCGNLRVPGDKSISHRSVILGAIANGITRVRGFLEGEDAINTVAAFREMGVTIIGPENGELTIFGVGKHGLKAPRNPLYLGNSGTSMRLLTGLLAAQSFDSELRGDESLSARPMQRIASPLREMGAVIDTDSEGRPPLRIRGAPLKGIDYTMPMASAQVKSCLLLAGLYAEGETAVSEPAVCRDHTERMLRGFAYSLQGDDQRQRISLTGGQMLTAIDIDIPADISSAAFLMVAAAISPGSSLNLQHVGVNPTRSGIINILRAMGTDIELSNERNVGGEPVADLAIHYRPLQGIVIPEDQIPLAIDEFPAIFVAASCAEGETLLRGAAELRVKESDRIDAMATGLKTLGIESETFEDGIRIVGGPLGGGEVDSRGDHRIAMAFAIAGLQATAAITVRNCANVATSFPGFVDLATQAG
;
A
#
# COMPACT_ATOMS: atom_id res chain seq x y z
N PRO A 1 17.40 37.27 15.96
CA PRO A 1 18.41 38.35 16.04
C PRO A 1 18.10 39.26 17.21
N GLN A 2 19.13 39.68 17.97
CA GLN A 2 19.03 40.64 19.07
C GLN A 2 19.12 42.05 18.49
N ASN A 3 18.85 43.07 19.33
CA ASN A 3 18.79 44.47 18.86
C ASN A 3 20.13 45.00 18.30
N ASP A 4 21.25 44.35 18.60
CA ASP A 4 22.59 44.66 18.14
C ASP A 4 23.09 43.74 17.02
N THR A 5 22.25 42.84 16.51
CA THR A 5 22.62 41.94 15.41
C THR A 5 22.70 42.70 14.09
N ASP A 6 23.79 42.50 13.35
CA ASP A 6 24.02 43.14 12.06
C ASP A 6 22.86 42.85 11.08
N PRO A 7 22.19 43.90 10.54
CA PRO A 7 21.08 43.74 9.61
C PRO A 7 21.45 43.00 8.31
N GLU A 8 22.69 43.14 7.82
CA GLU A 8 23.15 42.46 6.60
C GLU A 8 23.29 40.95 6.85
N ALA A 9 23.82 40.56 8.02
CA ALA A 9 23.89 39.16 8.43
C ALA A 9 22.49 38.53 8.58
N VAL A 10 21.53 39.28 9.15
CA VAL A 10 20.12 38.83 9.25
C VAL A 10 19.51 38.63 7.88
N ALA A 11 19.74 39.55 6.94
CA ALA A 11 19.22 39.46 5.58
C ALA A 11 19.80 38.24 4.84
N LEU A 12 21.11 37.98 4.99
CA LEU A 12 21.80 36.86 4.37
C LEU A 12 21.25 35.51 4.89
N VAL A 13 21.11 35.36 6.22
CA VAL A 13 20.57 34.15 6.84
C VAL A 13 19.10 33.93 6.43
N ASN A 14 18.29 34.98 6.39
CA ASN A 14 16.92 34.92 5.93
C ASN A 14 16.81 34.45 4.47
N ALA A 15 17.67 34.99 3.59
CA ALA A 15 17.71 34.59 2.19
C ALA A 15 18.08 33.10 2.05
N LEU A 16 19.11 32.66 2.77
CA LEU A 16 19.54 31.24 2.78
C LEU A 16 18.39 30.30 3.16
N TRP A 17 17.70 30.58 4.28
CA TRP A 17 16.60 29.72 4.73
C TRP A 17 15.41 29.72 3.77
N ARG A 18 15.12 30.86 3.12
CA ARG A 18 14.05 30.95 2.11
C ARG A 18 14.40 30.18 0.84
N GLU A 19 15.65 30.22 0.40
CA GLU A 19 16.12 29.43 -0.75
C GLU A 19 16.06 27.93 -0.47
N LEU A 20 16.23 27.51 0.78
CA LEU A 20 16.03 26.13 1.24
C LEU A 20 14.54 25.75 1.41
N GLY A 21 13.62 26.63 1.00
CA GLY A 21 12.18 26.39 1.08
C GLY A 21 11.56 26.60 2.47
N CYS A 22 12.30 27.17 3.43
CA CYS A 22 11.81 27.43 4.78
C CYS A 22 11.00 28.73 4.86
N SER A 23 9.92 28.70 5.65
CA SER A 23 9.20 29.91 6.06
C SER A 23 9.93 30.57 7.22
N VAL A 24 10.40 31.78 7.03
CA VAL A 24 11.12 32.56 8.06
C VAL A 24 10.18 33.55 8.72
N LEU A 25 9.90 33.35 9.99
CA LEU A 25 9.01 34.19 10.81
C LEU A 25 9.82 34.99 11.83
N GLY A 26 9.61 36.30 11.87
CA GLY A 26 10.15 37.17 12.91
C GLY A 26 9.19 37.25 14.10
N MET A 27 9.68 37.07 15.33
CA MET A 27 8.91 37.28 16.54
C MET A 27 9.77 37.87 17.66
N LYS A 28 9.12 38.50 18.66
CA LYS A 28 9.79 38.99 19.86
C LYS A 28 10.33 37.83 20.67
N LEU A 29 11.47 38.05 21.38
CA LEU A 29 12.15 37.01 22.15
C LEU A 29 11.22 36.33 23.18
N GLU A 30 10.49 37.15 23.95
CA GLU A 30 9.59 36.63 24.99
C GLU A 30 8.47 35.75 24.38
N ARG A 31 7.98 36.12 23.18
CA ARG A 31 6.99 35.32 22.46
C ARG A 31 7.59 34.03 21.91
N HIS A 32 8.81 34.08 21.38
CA HIS A 32 9.56 32.91 20.93
C HIS A 32 9.72 31.92 22.06
N ASP A 33 10.19 32.39 23.23
CA ASP A 33 10.45 31.53 24.37
C ASP A 33 9.16 30.90 24.94
N ALA A 34 8.05 31.65 24.98
CA ALA A 34 6.75 31.13 25.40
C ALA A 34 6.18 30.09 24.42
N VAL A 35 6.29 30.33 23.12
CA VAL A 35 5.83 29.37 22.09
C VAL A 35 6.64 28.08 22.16
N LEU A 36 7.98 28.17 22.21
CA LEU A 36 8.81 26.97 22.29
C LEU A 36 8.67 26.24 23.62
N ALA A 37 8.43 26.95 24.73
CA ALA A 37 8.13 26.32 26.01
C ALA A 37 6.91 25.39 25.91
N ALA A 38 5.85 25.83 25.24
CA ALA A 38 4.62 25.05 25.10
C ALA A 38 4.71 23.94 24.02
N THR A 39 5.32 24.21 22.86
CA THR A 39 5.27 23.34 21.69
C THR A 39 6.42 22.36 21.55
N SER A 40 7.55 22.64 22.21
CA SER A 40 8.77 21.83 22.13
C SER A 40 9.27 21.41 23.51
N HIS A 41 9.49 22.36 24.42
CA HIS A 41 10.19 22.07 25.69
C HIS A 41 9.31 21.23 26.63
N LEU A 42 8.04 21.60 26.84
CA LEU A 42 7.12 20.84 27.69
C LEU A 42 6.93 19.38 27.22
N PRO A 43 6.69 19.08 25.92
CA PRO A 43 6.62 17.70 25.46
C PRO A 43 7.85 16.86 25.79
N HIS A 44 9.07 17.40 25.61
CA HIS A 44 10.31 16.70 25.97
C HIS A 44 10.44 16.49 27.47
N LEU A 45 10.14 17.51 28.28
CA LEU A 45 10.15 17.41 29.74
C LEU A 45 9.20 16.31 30.23
N LEU A 46 8.00 16.27 29.67
CA LEU A 46 7.00 15.25 30.05
C LEU A 46 7.42 13.85 29.63
N ALA A 47 8.08 13.69 28.48
CA ALA A 47 8.59 12.40 28.05
C ALA A 47 9.70 11.89 28.99
N TYR A 48 10.65 12.74 29.37
CA TYR A 48 11.66 12.40 30.37
C TYR A 48 11.03 12.05 31.71
N ALA A 49 10.10 12.88 32.21
CA ALA A 49 9.43 12.66 33.48
C ALA A 49 8.60 11.36 33.52
N LEU A 50 7.93 11.04 32.41
CA LEU A 50 7.15 9.79 32.28
C LEU A 50 8.08 8.57 32.35
N VAL A 51 9.17 8.57 31.57
CA VAL A 51 10.12 7.45 31.57
C VAL A 51 10.76 7.28 32.94
N ASP A 52 11.22 8.38 33.58
CA ASP A 52 11.81 8.36 34.91
C ASP A 52 10.83 7.83 35.96
N ALA A 53 9.57 8.28 35.94
CA ALA A 53 8.55 7.81 36.88
C ALA A 53 8.25 6.31 36.73
N LEU A 54 8.33 5.75 35.51
CA LEU A 54 8.06 4.33 35.29
C LEU A 54 9.27 3.43 35.58
N VAL A 55 10.49 3.88 35.31
CA VAL A 55 11.72 3.15 35.64
C VAL A 55 11.87 2.93 37.14
N ASN A 56 11.41 3.88 37.94
CA ASN A 56 11.53 3.84 39.40
C ASN A 56 10.40 3.06 40.12
N GLN A 57 9.51 2.37 39.36
CA GLN A 57 8.46 1.52 39.96
C GLN A 57 8.96 0.08 40.20
N GLU A 58 8.42 -0.58 41.23
CA GLU A 58 8.79 -1.97 41.58
C GLU A 58 8.50 -2.97 40.47
N GLN A 59 7.57 -2.66 39.55
CA GLN A 59 7.16 -3.50 38.42
C GLN A 59 7.67 -2.97 37.06
N SER A 60 8.75 -2.22 37.03
CA SER A 60 9.27 -1.55 35.84
C SER A 60 9.54 -2.51 34.66
N GLU A 61 10.07 -3.71 34.92
CA GLU A 61 10.32 -4.71 33.86
C GLU A 61 9.04 -5.15 33.15
N ASP A 62 7.96 -5.38 33.89
CA ASP A 62 6.68 -5.76 33.31
C ASP A 62 6.04 -4.58 32.57
N ILE A 63 6.13 -3.37 33.10
CA ILE A 63 5.63 -2.15 32.45
C ILE A 63 6.26 -1.98 31.06
N PHE A 64 7.59 -2.08 30.95
CA PHE A 64 8.27 -1.94 29.65
C PHE A 64 8.06 -3.15 28.74
N ARG A 65 7.87 -4.34 29.29
CA ARG A 65 7.58 -5.56 28.52
C ARG A 65 6.23 -5.48 27.78
N TYR A 66 5.23 -4.84 28.40
CA TYR A 66 3.89 -4.69 27.84
C TYR A 66 3.64 -3.31 27.24
N ALA A 67 4.66 -2.48 27.11
CA ALA A 67 4.56 -1.16 26.50
C ALA A 67 4.19 -1.27 25.01
N ALA A 68 3.08 -0.64 24.60
CA ALA A 68 2.58 -0.64 23.24
C ALA A 68 3.03 0.60 22.45
N GLY A 69 2.67 0.67 21.15
CA GLY A 69 3.10 1.70 20.22
C GLY A 69 2.92 3.14 20.73
N GLY A 70 1.80 3.47 21.37
CA GLY A 70 1.58 4.81 21.93
C GLY A 70 2.61 5.23 22.99
N PHE A 71 3.11 4.29 23.81
CA PHE A 71 4.19 4.57 24.74
C PHE A 71 5.51 4.78 23.99
N ALA A 72 5.81 3.94 23.00
CA ALA A 72 7.03 4.04 22.21
C ALA A 72 7.10 5.38 21.46
N ASP A 73 5.99 5.83 20.88
CA ASP A 73 5.91 7.10 20.16
C ASP A 73 6.13 8.31 21.07
N PHE A 74 5.47 8.33 22.24
CA PHE A 74 5.60 9.45 23.17
C PHE A 74 6.97 9.45 23.87
N SER A 75 7.47 8.29 24.32
CA SER A 75 8.76 8.17 25.03
C SER A 75 9.96 8.39 24.12
N ARG A 76 9.80 8.33 22.77
CA ARG A 76 10.87 8.61 21.81
C ARG A 76 11.55 9.96 22.05
N LEU A 77 10.82 10.95 22.51
CA LEU A 77 11.37 12.28 22.85
C LEU A 77 12.40 12.21 23.99
N ALA A 78 12.28 11.26 24.91
CA ALA A 78 13.24 11.05 26.00
C ALA A 78 14.57 10.43 25.56
N SER A 79 14.71 10.02 24.30
CA SER A 79 15.98 9.56 23.71
C SER A 79 16.86 10.69 23.16
N SER A 80 16.44 11.94 23.30
CA SER A 80 17.18 13.12 22.88
C SER A 80 18.40 13.38 23.79
N ASP A 81 19.37 14.18 23.31
CA ASP A 81 20.58 14.51 24.06
C ASP A 81 20.28 15.22 25.38
N ALA A 82 20.60 14.55 26.49
CA ALA A 82 20.26 15.03 27.84
C ALA A 82 20.97 16.35 28.21
N LYS A 83 22.22 16.55 27.73
CA LYS A 83 22.97 17.79 28.01
C LYS A 83 22.33 18.97 27.28
N MET A 84 22.04 18.82 26.01
CA MET A 84 21.37 19.84 25.20
C MET A 84 20.03 20.27 25.84
N TRP A 85 19.20 19.31 26.23
CA TRP A 85 17.91 19.60 26.84
C TRP A 85 18.02 20.22 28.23
N SER A 86 18.99 19.80 29.05
CA SER A 86 19.28 20.47 30.34
C SER A 86 19.63 21.94 30.14
N ASP A 87 20.49 22.25 29.16
CA ASP A 87 20.87 23.63 28.85
C ASP A 87 19.67 24.46 28.37
N ILE A 88 18.80 23.88 27.54
CA ILE A 88 17.55 24.51 27.06
C ILE A 88 16.59 24.78 28.23
N PHE A 89 16.37 23.81 29.11
CA PHE A 89 15.45 23.95 30.24
C PHE A 89 15.93 25.02 31.24
N VAL A 90 17.22 25.12 31.47
CA VAL A 90 17.80 26.18 32.33
C VAL A 90 17.67 27.54 31.66
N SER A 91 17.96 27.63 30.34
CA SER A 91 17.93 28.91 29.61
C SER A 91 16.53 29.50 29.45
N ASN A 92 15.49 28.65 29.28
CA ASN A 92 14.09 29.08 29.13
C ASN A 92 13.23 28.72 30.36
N SER A 93 13.84 28.66 31.55
CA SER A 93 13.20 28.15 32.76
C SER A 93 11.91 28.88 33.15
N SER A 94 11.86 30.20 33.01
CA SER A 94 10.68 31.01 33.37
C SER A 94 9.44 30.65 32.56
N ALA A 95 9.56 30.58 31.24
CA ALA A 95 8.44 30.24 30.36
C ALA A 95 8.04 28.76 30.51
N ILE A 96 9.01 27.86 30.72
CA ILE A 96 8.76 26.43 30.92
C ILE A 96 8.00 26.20 32.22
N ILE A 97 8.39 26.83 33.33
CA ILE A 97 7.69 26.71 34.63
C ILE A 97 6.24 27.16 34.50
N GLN A 98 5.99 28.28 33.83
CA GLN A 98 4.62 28.79 33.65
C GLN A 98 3.70 27.80 32.90
N VAL A 99 4.18 27.19 31.82
CA VAL A 99 3.39 26.23 31.05
C VAL A 99 3.29 24.90 31.79
N LEU A 100 4.31 24.48 32.53
CA LEU A 100 4.31 23.30 33.36
C LEU A 100 3.31 23.41 34.52
N ASP A 101 3.24 24.53 35.21
CA ASP A 101 2.26 24.79 36.28
C ASP A 101 0.82 24.63 35.74
N THR A 102 0.53 25.23 34.59
CA THR A 102 -0.78 25.06 33.92
C THR A 102 -1.07 23.59 33.60
N TYR A 103 -0.06 22.84 33.16
CA TYR A 103 -0.21 21.41 32.86
C TYR A 103 -0.46 20.59 34.13
N ILE A 104 0.24 20.87 35.22
CA ILE A 104 0.04 20.24 36.52
C ILE A 104 -1.38 20.47 37.05
N GLU A 105 -1.90 21.70 36.92
CA GLU A 105 -3.30 22.01 37.29
C GLU A 105 -4.29 21.16 36.51
N ASN A 106 -4.08 21.01 35.19
CA ASN A 106 -4.91 20.14 34.35
C ASN A 106 -4.82 18.67 34.76
N LEU A 107 -3.63 18.16 35.10
CA LEU A 107 -3.47 16.80 35.63
C LEU A 107 -4.21 16.60 36.95
N HIS A 108 -4.17 17.58 37.86
CA HIS A 108 -4.94 17.54 39.11
C HIS A 108 -6.45 17.49 38.86
N LYS A 109 -6.94 18.24 37.86
CA LYS A 109 -8.36 18.20 37.43
C LYS A 109 -8.73 16.82 36.90
N LEU A 110 -7.93 16.27 35.98
CA LEU A 110 -8.14 14.92 35.42
C LEU A 110 -8.13 13.86 36.52
N ARG A 111 -7.17 13.91 37.46
CA ARG A 111 -7.10 12.99 38.57
C ARG A 111 -8.38 13.01 39.40
N LYS A 112 -8.95 14.20 39.70
CA LYS A 112 -10.22 14.30 40.44
C LYS A 112 -11.38 13.69 39.69
N LEU A 113 -11.48 13.93 38.38
CA LEU A 113 -12.54 13.36 37.52
C LEU A 113 -12.46 11.83 37.47
N ILE A 114 -11.26 11.27 37.43
CA ILE A 114 -11.03 9.81 37.46
C ILE A 114 -11.40 9.24 38.84
N ASP A 115 -10.95 9.87 39.92
CA ASP A 115 -11.21 9.44 41.32
C ASP A 115 -12.73 9.41 41.61
N HIS A 116 -13.45 10.43 41.18
CA HIS A 116 -14.90 10.52 41.31
C HIS A 116 -15.70 9.78 40.24
N ARG A 117 -15.04 9.13 39.27
CA ARG A 117 -15.66 8.40 38.15
C ARG A 117 -16.63 9.26 37.31
N GLU A 118 -16.29 10.53 37.11
CA GLU A 118 -17.09 11.52 36.36
C GLU A 118 -16.98 11.28 34.85
N HIS A 119 -17.59 10.20 34.36
CA HIS A 119 -17.47 9.73 32.97
C HIS A 119 -17.87 10.79 31.94
N ALA A 120 -18.98 11.52 32.18
CA ALA A 120 -19.49 12.52 31.26
C ALA A 120 -18.51 13.70 31.06
N GLU A 121 -17.93 14.19 32.18
CA GLU A 121 -16.96 15.29 32.15
C GLU A 121 -15.62 14.85 31.51
N LEU A 122 -15.16 13.61 31.76
CA LEU A 122 -14.00 13.03 31.08
C LEU A 122 -14.23 12.93 29.57
N MET A 123 -15.38 12.40 29.14
CA MET A 123 -15.74 12.29 27.73
C MET A 123 -15.77 13.66 27.06
N LYS A 124 -16.34 14.66 27.70
CA LYS A 124 -16.39 16.03 27.21
C LYS A 124 -14.99 16.59 27.01
N LEU A 125 -14.13 16.51 28.04
CA LEU A 125 -12.76 17.01 27.99
C LEU A 125 -11.93 16.33 26.90
N PHE A 126 -12.03 15.00 26.77
CA PHE A 126 -11.31 14.27 25.72
C PHE A 126 -11.82 14.58 24.32
N SER A 127 -13.14 14.79 24.16
CA SER A 127 -13.73 15.20 22.87
C SER A 127 -13.30 16.62 22.48
N GLU A 128 -13.23 17.54 23.43
CA GLU A 128 -12.74 18.91 23.19
C GLU A 128 -11.24 18.89 22.81
N ALA A 129 -10.43 18.12 23.52
CA ALA A 129 -9.00 17.96 23.21
C ALA A 129 -8.78 17.32 21.84
N LYS A 130 -9.56 16.27 21.51
CA LYS A 130 -9.54 15.65 20.18
C LYS A 130 -9.87 16.66 19.08
N THR A 131 -10.96 17.40 19.24
CA THR A 131 -11.39 18.43 18.28
C THR A 131 -10.34 19.52 18.10
N ALA A 132 -9.72 19.98 19.20
CA ALA A 132 -8.65 20.97 19.14
C ALA A 132 -7.42 20.44 18.38
N ARG A 133 -7.04 19.17 18.60
CA ARG A 133 -5.94 18.51 17.87
C ARG A 133 -6.29 18.36 16.38
N ASP A 134 -7.48 17.89 16.06
CA ASP A 134 -7.92 17.69 14.69
C ASP A 134 -7.94 19.05 13.93
N ASN A 135 -8.44 20.11 14.55
CA ASN A 135 -8.37 21.47 14.00
C ASN A 135 -6.96 22.01 13.87
N PHE A 136 -6.04 21.68 14.79
CA PHE A 136 -4.63 22.04 14.68
C PHE A 136 -3.98 21.34 13.48
N LEU A 137 -4.20 20.04 13.34
CA LEU A 137 -3.68 19.27 12.21
C LEU A 137 -4.23 19.79 10.88
N GLN A 138 -5.54 20.05 10.81
CA GLN A 138 -6.16 20.65 9.64
C GLN A 138 -5.50 21.98 9.27
N ARG A 139 -5.33 22.91 10.22
CA ARG A 139 -4.67 24.21 9.99
C ARG A 139 -3.19 24.06 9.66
N TYR A 140 -2.50 23.11 10.28
CA TYR A 140 -1.09 22.83 10.01
C TYR A 140 -0.90 22.30 8.59
N PHE A 141 -1.80 21.43 8.13
CA PHE A 141 -1.80 20.91 6.77
C PHE A 141 -2.38 21.90 5.74
N GLU A 142 -3.34 22.76 6.11
CA GLU A 142 -3.79 23.89 5.26
C GLU A 142 -2.67 24.93 5.01
N SER A 143 -1.72 25.05 5.93
CA SER A 143 -0.52 25.90 5.74
C SER A 143 0.61 25.18 4.99
N SER A 144 0.60 23.87 4.91
CA SER A 144 1.41 23.05 4.01
C SER A 144 0.65 22.87 2.70
N ASN A 145 1.26 23.07 1.56
CA ASN A 145 0.66 22.82 0.24
C ASN A 145 0.41 21.33 -0.01
N ALA A 146 -0.16 20.62 0.96
CA ALA A 146 -0.47 19.20 0.86
C ALA A 146 -1.63 18.93 -0.10
N MET A 147 -1.67 17.75 -0.67
CA MET A 147 -2.79 17.26 -1.45
C MET A 147 -4.07 17.19 -0.58
N THR A 148 -5.16 17.78 -1.02
CA THR A 148 -6.43 17.77 -0.28
C THR A 148 -7.43 16.83 -0.94
N ILE A 149 -7.70 15.71 -0.27
CA ILE A 149 -8.72 14.73 -0.69
C ILE A 149 -9.73 14.57 0.45
N GLU A 150 -11.02 14.68 0.14
CA GLU A 150 -12.12 14.41 1.07
C GLU A 150 -12.93 13.20 0.59
N ALA A 151 -13.08 12.19 1.45
CA ALA A 151 -13.97 11.06 1.20
C ALA A 151 -15.40 11.42 1.64
N ARG A 152 -16.35 11.44 0.69
CA ARG A 152 -17.78 11.69 0.91
C ARG A 152 -18.59 10.46 0.53
N GLY A 153 -18.79 9.55 1.46
CA GLY A 153 -19.44 8.28 1.19
C GLY A 153 -18.61 7.44 0.20
N THR A 154 -19.15 7.21 -1.01
CA THR A 154 -18.47 6.47 -2.09
C THR A 154 -17.75 7.36 -3.10
N GLN A 155 -17.51 8.62 -2.78
CA GLN A 155 -16.89 9.60 -3.67
C GLN A 155 -15.64 10.20 -3.04
N PHE A 156 -14.67 10.60 -3.86
CA PHE A 156 -13.57 11.45 -3.46
C PHE A 156 -13.78 12.84 -4.06
N VAL A 157 -13.63 13.87 -3.26
CA VAL A 157 -13.55 15.27 -3.72
C VAL A 157 -12.12 15.72 -3.52
N VAL A 158 -11.47 16.10 -4.61
CA VAL A 158 -10.07 16.49 -4.63
C VAL A 158 -9.97 17.95 -5.02
N GLU A 159 -9.45 18.77 -4.11
CA GLU A 159 -9.21 20.18 -4.38
C GLU A 159 -7.95 20.36 -5.25
N PRO A 160 -7.91 21.38 -6.12
CA PRO A 160 -6.80 21.58 -7.03
C PRO A 160 -5.52 21.98 -6.31
N GLY A 161 -4.38 21.50 -6.83
CA GLY A 161 -3.06 21.84 -6.34
C GLY A 161 -2.58 20.99 -5.18
N GLY A 162 -1.40 21.32 -4.69
CA GLY A 162 -0.70 20.61 -3.63
C GLY A 162 0.64 20.01 -4.08
N ARG A 163 1.40 19.53 -3.13
CA ARG A 163 2.67 18.81 -3.36
C ARG A 163 2.72 17.58 -2.46
N VAL A 164 3.62 16.66 -2.80
CA VAL A 164 3.79 15.39 -2.08
C VAL A 164 5.22 15.32 -1.54
N CYS A 165 5.35 15.21 -0.22
CA CYS A 165 6.64 15.25 0.47
C CYS A 165 6.69 14.25 1.63
N GLY A 166 7.89 14.03 2.17
CA GLY A 166 8.09 13.27 3.41
C GLY A 166 8.52 11.83 3.21
N ASN A 167 8.49 11.08 4.30
CA ASN A 167 8.86 9.65 4.33
C ASN A 167 7.62 8.83 4.64
N LEU A 168 7.22 7.99 3.70
CA LEU A 168 5.99 7.20 3.80
C LEU A 168 6.25 5.73 3.55
N ARG A 169 5.41 4.87 4.13
CA ARG A 169 5.31 3.46 3.78
C ARG A 169 3.88 3.16 3.35
N VAL A 170 3.70 2.72 2.11
CA VAL A 170 2.39 2.28 1.61
C VAL A 170 2.07 0.87 2.14
N PRO A 171 0.80 0.44 2.09
CA PRO A 171 0.42 -0.91 2.51
C PRO A 171 1.23 -2.02 1.83
N GLY A 172 1.27 -3.18 2.48
CA GLY A 172 1.98 -4.35 1.98
C GLY A 172 1.46 -4.86 0.65
N ASP A 173 2.35 -5.54 -0.10
CA ASP A 173 2.02 -6.10 -1.42
C ASP A 173 0.85 -7.09 -1.35
N LYS A 174 -0.20 -6.81 -2.13
CA LYS A 174 -1.43 -7.61 -2.19
C LYS A 174 -1.16 -9.03 -2.66
N SER A 175 -0.33 -9.20 -3.68
CA SER A 175 -0.02 -10.49 -4.29
C SER A 175 0.76 -11.39 -3.33
N ILE A 176 1.68 -10.81 -2.57
CA ILE A 176 2.48 -11.51 -1.55
C ILE A 176 1.60 -11.80 -0.32
N SER A 177 0.72 -10.88 0.08
CA SER A 177 -0.23 -11.09 1.18
C SER A 177 -1.13 -12.31 0.95
N HIS A 178 -1.75 -12.43 -0.22
CA HIS A 178 -2.52 -13.64 -0.54
C HIS A 178 -1.69 -14.91 -0.46
N ARG A 179 -0.48 -14.90 -1.02
CA ARG A 179 0.40 -16.06 -1.06
C ARG A 179 0.95 -16.45 0.30
N SER A 180 1.19 -15.48 1.18
CA SER A 180 1.63 -15.76 2.54
C SER A 180 0.59 -16.59 3.30
N VAL A 181 -0.70 -16.30 3.10
CA VAL A 181 -1.80 -17.09 3.67
C VAL A 181 -1.88 -18.45 3.02
N ILE A 182 -1.88 -18.52 1.68
CA ILE A 182 -2.02 -19.78 0.93
C ILE A 182 -0.89 -20.76 1.28
N LEU A 183 0.36 -20.30 1.17
CA LEU A 183 1.52 -21.17 1.40
C LEU A 183 1.74 -21.45 2.88
N GLY A 184 1.57 -20.45 3.76
CA GLY A 184 1.65 -20.64 5.20
C GLY A 184 0.64 -21.64 5.73
N ALA A 185 -0.58 -21.65 5.18
CA ALA A 185 -1.64 -22.58 5.58
C ALA A 185 -1.30 -24.05 5.27
N ILE A 186 -0.65 -24.33 4.14
CA ILE A 186 -0.29 -25.68 3.70
C ILE A 186 1.17 -26.07 4.03
N ALA A 187 1.92 -25.20 4.69
CA ALA A 187 3.26 -25.50 5.18
C ALA A 187 3.24 -26.31 6.48
N ASN A 188 4.35 -26.94 6.81
CA ASN A 188 4.57 -27.54 8.13
C ASN A 188 5.22 -26.49 9.05
N GLY A 189 4.56 -26.18 10.16
CA GLY A 189 5.05 -25.26 11.18
C GLY A 189 4.23 -23.98 11.28
N ILE A 190 4.83 -22.92 11.81
CA ILE A 190 4.20 -21.63 12.07
C ILE A 190 4.82 -20.58 11.16
N THR A 191 4.01 -19.92 10.34
CA THR A 191 4.40 -18.76 9.53
C THR A 191 3.96 -17.49 10.23
N ARG A 192 4.91 -16.61 10.54
CA ARG A 192 4.64 -15.26 11.04
C ARG A 192 4.79 -14.27 9.89
N VAL A 193 3.79 -13.44 9.70
CA VAL A 193 3.76 -12.46 8.63
C VAL A 193 3.72 -11.07 9.23
N ARG A 194 4.56 -10.16 8.71
CA ARG A 194 4.52 -8.72 8.98
C ARG A 194 4.26 -7.95 7.70
N GLY A 195 3.69 -6.77 7.81
CA GLY A 195 3.36 -5.94 6.65
C GLY A 195 2.20 -6.49 5.81
N PHE A 196 1.35 -7.37 6.38
CA PHE A 196 0.20 -7.93 5.69
C PHE A 196 -0.79 -6.83 5.26
N LEU A 197 -1.28 -6.92 4.04
CA LEU A 197 -2.33 -6.02 3.55
C LEU A 197 -3.68 -6.37 4.18
N GLU A 198 -4.22 -5.50 5.01
CA GLU A 198 -5.55 -5.65 5.62
C GLU A 198 -6.68 -5.14 4.71
N GLY A 199 -6.51 -5.30 3.39
CA GLY A 199 -7.56 -5.04 2.40
C GLY A 199 -8.57 -6.20 2.32
N GLU A 200 -9.80 -5.90 1.93
CA GLU A 200 -10.91 -6.87 1.89
C GLU A 200 -10.57 -8.14 1.12
N ASP A 201 -9.86 -8.03 0.00
CA ASP A 201 -9.45 -9.17 -0.81
C ASP A 201 -8.58 -10.16 -0.03
N ALA A 202 -7.59 -9.64 0.72
CA ALA A 202 -6.68 -10.48 1.50
C ALA A 202 -7.36 -11.04 2.76
N ILE A 203 -8.24 -10.28 3.39
CA ILE A 203 -9.08 -10.71 4.51
C ILE A 203 -10.00 -11.87 4.10
N ASN A 204 -10.62 -11.81 2.91
CA ASN A 204 -11.43 -12.90 2.40
C ASN A 204 -10.61 -14.20 2.19
N THR A 205 -9.33 -14.08 1.81
CA THR A 205 -8.43 -15.23 1.73
C THR A 205 -8.17 -15.83 3.12
N VAL A 206 -7.92 -15.01 4.13
CA VAL A 206 -7.78 -15.46 5.53
C VAL A 206 -9.04 -16.20 5.99
N ALA A 207 -10.22 -15.64 5.72
CA ALA A 207 -11.52 -16.23 6.08
C ALA A 207 -11.71 -17.61 5.41
N ALA A 208 -11.36 -17.74 4.12
CA ALA A 208 -11.45 -19.00 3.40
C ALA A 208 -10.57 -20.09 4.04
N PHE A 209 -9.34 -19.79 4.45
CA PHE A 209 -8.48 -20.76 5.11
C PHE A 209 -8.91 -21.10 6.54
N ARG A 210 -9.49 -20.14 7.27
CA ARG A 210 -10.13 -20.43 8.57
C ARG A 210 -11.31 -21.39 8.42
N GLU A 211 -12.16 -21.20 7.39
CA GLU A 211 -13.28 -22.13 7.08
C GLU A 211 -12.76 -23.53 6.73
N MET A 212 -11.59 -23.63 6.12
CA MET A 212 -10.91 -24.91 5.83
C MET A 212 -10.09 -25.47 7.01
N GLY A 213 -10.29 -24.94 8.23
CA GLY A 213 -9.74 -25.48 9.46
C GLY A 213 -8.32 -25.03 9.81
N VAL A 214 -7.78 -24.03 9.15
CA VAL A 214 -6.48 -23.43 9.49
C VAL A 214 -6.64 -22.43 10.63
N THR A 215 -5.86 -22.58 11.70
CA THR A 215 -5.79 -21.57 12.76
C THR A 215 -4.95 -20.39 12.31
N ILE A 216 -5.57 -19.21 12.24
CA ILE A 216 -4.90 -17.96 11.86
C ILE A 216 -5.23 -16.89 12.90
N ILE A 217 -4.22 -16.36 13.58
CA ILE A 217 -4.33 -15.25 14.53
C ILE A 217 -4.02 -13.95 13.80
N GLY A 218 -4.80 -12.89 14.03
CA GLY A 218 -4.74 -11.64 13.27
C GLY A 218 -5.59 -11.72 12.00
N PRO A 219 -5.44 -10.82 10.99
CA PRO A 219 -4.45 -9.74 11.01
C PRO A 219 -4.80 -8.64 12.03
N GLU A 220 -3.77 -8.02 12.55
CA GLU A 220 -3.86 -6.85 13.42
C GLU A 220 -2.59 -6.02 13.21
N ASN A 221 -2.74 -4.76 12.79
CA ASN A 221 -1.62 -3.86 12.47
C ASN A 221 -0.60 -4.45 11.46
N GLY A 222 -1.09 -5.20 10.48
CA GLY A 222 -0.26 -5.86 9.48
C GLY A 222 0.44 -7.13 9.97
N GLU A 223 0.15 -7.61 11.18
CA GLU A 223 0.72 -8.85 11.71
C GLU A 223 -0.27 -10.02 11.66
N LEU A 224 0.21 -11.18 11.26
CA LEU A 224 -0.55 -12.39 11.09
C LEU A 224 0.28 -13.61 11.50
N THR A 225 -0.30 -14.54 12.25
CA THR A 225 0.33 -15.83 12.59
C THR A 225 -0.52 -16.97 12.07
N ILE A 226 0.07 -17.82 11.22
CA ILE A 226 -0.59 -18.94 10.53
C ILE A 226 -0.02 -20.24 11.07
N PHE A 227 -0.87 -21.08 11.66
CA PHE A 227 -0.51 -22.43 12.08
C PHE A 227 -0.78 -23.37 10.91
N GLY A 228 0.26 -23.64 10.13
CA GLY A 228 0.15 -24.47 8.94
C GLY A 228 -0.26 -25.91 9.27
N VAL A 229 -1.17 -26.44 8.46
CA VAL A 229 -1.73 -27.78 8.64
C VAL A 229 -1.06 -28.83 7.75
N GLY A 230 -0.04 -28.43 6.98
CA GLY A 230 0.59 -29.28 5.97
C GLY A 230 -0.27 -29.44 4.72
N LYS A 231 0.31 -29.99 3.66
CA LYS A 231 -0.34 -30.13 2.34
C LYS A 231 -1.68 -30.87 2.36
N HIS A 232 -1.86 -31.80 3.28
CA HIS A 232 -3.05 -32.68 3.36
C HIS A 232 -3.93 -32.43 4.59
N GLY A 233 -3.68 -31.33 5.32
CA GLY A 233 -4.39 -31.01 6.57
C GLY A 233 -5.60 -30.11 6.41
N LEU A 234 -5.87 -29.56 5.21
CA LEU A 234 -7.06 -28.76 4.93
C LEU A 234 -8.33 -29.63 5.07
N LYS A 235 -9.39 -29.03 5.57
CA LYS A 235 -10.70 -29.66 5.77
C LYS A 235 -11.71 -29.14 4.77
N ALA A 236 -12.69 -29.96 4.43
CA ALA A 236 -13.83 -29.55 3.61
C ALA A 236 -14.54 -28.35 4.25
N PRO A 237 -14.72 -27.24 3.51
CA PRO A 237 -15.48 -26.10 4.00
C PRO A 237 -16.96 -26.49 4.16
N ARG A 238 -17.62 -25.95 5.20
CA ARG A 238 -19.04 -26.22 5.44
C ARG A 238 -19.95 -25.45 4.48
N ASN A 239 -19.48 -24.29 4.04
CA ASN A 239 -20.20 -23.36 3.16
C ASN A 239 -19.37 -23.06 1.91
N PRO A 240 -19.98 -22.56 0.82
CA PRO A 240 -19.23 -21.98 -0.28
C PRO A 240 -18.26 -20.90 0.22
N LEU A 241 -17.02 -20.94 -0.27
CA LEU A 241 -15.99 -19.97 0.08
C LEU A 241 -16.25 -18.65 -0.67
N TYR A 242 -16.59 -17.62 0.07
CA TYR A 242 -16.81 -16.27 -0.49
C TYR A 242 -15.51 -15.50 -0.56
N LEU A 243 -15.14 -15.02 -1.75
CA LEU A 243 -13.84 -14.39 -2.03
C LEU A 243 -13.96 -12.89 -2.41
N GLY A 244 -15.14 -12.28 -2.21
CA GLY A 244 -15.39 -10.88 -2.53
C GLY A 244 -15.08 -10.55 -3.99
N ASN A 245 -14.27 -9.52 -4.24
CA ASN A 245 -13.82 -9.09 -5.56
C ASN A 245 -12.48 -9.73 -5.99
N SER A 246 -11.90 -10.63 -5.19
CA SER A 246 -10.55 -11.13 -5.40
C SER A 246 -10.42 -12.16 -6.50
N GLY A 247 -10.14 -11.73 -7.72
CA GLY A 247 -9.76 -12.63 -8.82
C GLY A 247 -8.47 -13.40 -8.56
N THR A 248 -7.57 -12.87 -7.74
CA THR A 248 -6.33 -13.55 -7.32
C THR A 248 -6.67 -14.76 -6.45
N SER A 249 -7.44 -14.55 -5.36
CA SER A 249 -7.83 -15.65 -4.48
C SER A 249 -8.58 -16.73 -5.24
N MET A 250 -9.55 -16.36 -6.06
CA MET A 250 -10.34 -17.34 -6.81
C MET A 250 -9.48 -18.20 -7.72
N ARG A 251 -8.57 -17.60 -8.49
CA ARG A 251 -7.73 -18.35 -9.43
C ARG A 251 -6.70 -19.22 -8.71
N LEU A 252 -6.03 -18.69 -7.69
CA LEU A 252 -5.02 -19.44 -6.95
C LEU A 252 -5.63 -20.59 -6.14
N LEU A 253 -6.74 -20.32 -5.44
CA LEU A 253 -7.44 -21.37 -4.67
C LEU A 253 -8.04 -22.44 -5.57
N THR A 254 -8.49 -22.14 -6.79
CA THR A 254 -8.96 -23.16 -7.72
C THR A 254 -7.87 -24.20 -7.98
N GLY A 255 -6.61 -23.77 -8.22
CA GLY A 255 -5.50 -24.70 -8.40
C GLY A 255 -5.21 -25.54 -7.15
N LEU A 256 -5.19 -24.92 -5.98
CA LEU A 256 -4.97 -25.61 -4.71
C LEU A 256 -6.08 -26.62 -4.38
N LEU A 257 -7.35 -26.20 -4.55
CA LEU A 257 -8.51 -26.99 -4.16
C LEU A 257 -8.82 -28.14 -5.12
N ALA A 258 -8.46 -28.01 -6.39
CA ALA A 258 -8.61 -29.08 -7.38
C ALA A 258 -7.89 -30.38 -6.99
N ALA A 259 -6.83 -30.27 -6.19
CA ALA A 259 -6.01 -31.39 -5.74
C ALA A 259 -6.35 -31.91 -4.33
N GLN A 260 -7.35 -31.33 -3.66
CA GLN A 260 -7.73 -31.78 -2.32
C GLN A 260 -8.60 -33.07 -2.37
N SER A 261 -8.80 -33.73 -1.22
CA SER A 261 -9.61 -34.93 -1.10
C SER A 261 -11.11 -34.66 -0.82
N PHE A 262 -11.55 -33.42 -0.98
CA PHE A 262 -12.89 -32.93 -0.70
C PHE A 262 -13.40 -31.99 -1.77
N ASP A 263 -14.72 -31.82 -1.85
CA ASP A 263 -15.36 -30.89 -2.76
C ASP A 263 -15.48 -29.50 -2.16
N SER A 264 -15.46 -28.47 -3.03
CA SER A 264 -15.57 -27.08 -2.62
C SER A 264 -16.29 -26.25 -3.68
N GLU A 265 -16.87 -25.12 -3.25
CA GLU A 265 -17.47 -24.13 -4.15
C GLU A 265 -16.89 -22.75 -3.85
N LEU A 266 -16.44 -22.03 -4.91
CA LEU A 266 -15.93 -20.67 -4.81
C LEU A 266 -16.95 -19.70 -5.39
N ARG A 267 -17.25 -18.63 -4.63
CA ARG A 267 -18.14 -17.53 -5.02
C ARG A 267 -17.46 -16.18 -4.87
N GLY A 268 -17.90 -15.22 -5.66
CA GLY A 268 -17.47 -13.83 -5.57
C GLY A 268 -18.66 -12.88 -5.55
N ASP A 269 -18.34 -11.60 -5.51
CA ASP A 269 -19.31 -10.53 -5.74
C ASP A 269 -19.77 -10.48 -7.22
N GLU A 270 -20.62 -9.51 -7.56
CA GLU A 270 -21.13 -9.32 -8.91
C GLU A 270 -20.00 -9.10 -9.93
N SER A 271 -19.02 -8.26 -9.60
CA SER A 271 -17.87 -7.97 -10.47
C SER A 271 -16.99 -9.20 -10.69
N LEU A 272 -16.67 -9.96 -9.64
CA LEU A 272 -15.86 -11.17 -9.78
C LEU A 272 -16.64 -12.27 -10.53
N SER A 273 -17.95 -12.36 -10.32
CA SER A 273 -18.83 -13.31 -10.99
C SER A 273 -18.94 -13.07 -12.50
N ALA A 274 -18.67 -11.86 -12.98
CA ALA A 274 -18.62 -11.55 -14.41
C ALA A 274 -17.29 -11.91 -15.09
N ARG A 275 -16.24 -12.26 -14.32
CA ARG A 275 -14.89 -12.49 -14.89
C ARG A 275 -14.72 -13.91 -15.43
N PRO A 276 -14.06 -14.10 -16.60
CA PRO A 276 -13.82 -15.41 -17.17
C PRO A 276 -12.81 -16.22 -16.33
N MET A 277 -13.17 -17.48 -16.02
CA MET A 277 -12.31 -18.44 -15.31
C MET A 277 -11.83 -19.58 -16.20
N GLN A 278 -12.22 -19.60 -17.46
CA GLN A 278 -11.83 -20.64 -18.40
C GLN A 278 -10.30 -20.75 -18.57
N ARG A 279 -9.58 -19.64 -18.42
CA ARG A 279 -8.11 -19.60 -18.51
C ARG A 279 -7.40 -20.51 -17.51
N ILE A 280 -8.03 -20.77 -16.34
CA ILE A 280 -7.51 -21.69 -15.32
C ILE A 280 -8.22 -23.03 -15.36
N ALA A 281 -9.52 -23.05 -15.65
CA ALA A 281 -10.30 -24.28 -15.64
C ALA A 281 -9.85 -25.25 -16.76
N SER A 282 -9.52 -24.75 -17.95
CA SER A 282 -9.07 -25.59 -19.06
C SER A 282 -7.79 -26.35 -18.74
N PRO A 283 -6.66 -25.72 -18.41
CA PRO A 283 -5.43 -26.45 -18.12
C PRO A 283 -5.54 -27.31 -16.83
N LEU A 284 -6.32 -26.91 -15.84
CA LEU A 284 -6.56 -27.77 -14.68
C LEU A 284 -7.32 -29.06 -15.04
N ARG A 285 -8.29 -28.97 -15.96
CA ARG A 285 -8.99 -30.17 -16.49
C ARG A 285 -8.03 -31.09 -17.26
N GLU A 286 -7.05 -30.55 -17.97
CA GLU A 286 -5.97 -31.33 -18.58
C GLU A 286 -5.11 -32.07 -17.52
N MET A 287 -4.92 -31.46 -16.35
CA MET A 287 -4.29 -32.12 -15.19
C MET A 287 -5.18 -33.20 -14.55
N GLY A 288 -6.45 -33.32 -14.94
CA GLY A 288 -7.42 -34.26 -14.36
C GLY A 288 -8.38 -33.65 -13.35
N ALA A 289 -8.38 -32.32 -13.16
CA ALA A 289 -9.32 -31.66 -12.26
C ALA A 289 -10.77 -31.73 -12.77
N VAL A 290 -11.71 -31.83 -11.84
CA VAL A 290 -13.16 -31.80 -12.13
C VAL A 290 -13.70 -30.45 -11.63
N ILE A 291 -13.93 -29.54 -12.55
CA ILE A 291 -14.34 -28.15 -12.27
C ILE A 291 -15.56 -27.82 -13.12
N ASP A 292 -16.68 -27.48 -12.46
CA ASP A 292 -17.89 -26.97 -13.10
C ASP A 292 -17.91 -25.43 -12.96
N THR A 293 -18.26 -24.75 -14.06
CA THR A 293 -18.45 -23.30 -14.16
C THR A 293 -19.88 -23.04 -14.65
N ASP A 294 -20.28 -21.76 -14.75
CA ASP A 294 -21.49 -21.44 -15.53
C ASP A 294 -21.28 -21.74 -17.04
N SER A 295 -22.32 -21.52 -17.87
CA SER A 295 -22.29 -21.80 -19.30
C SER A 295 -21.27 -20.92 -20.07
N GLU A 296 -20.83 -19.79 -19.48
CA GLU A 296 -19.86 -18.86 -20.07
C GLU A 296 -18.45 -19.01 -19.48
N GLY A 297 -18.24 -20.02 -18.64
CA GLY A 297 -16.94 -20.26 -18.00
C GLY A 297 -16.63 -19.31 -16.84
N ARG A 298 -17.66 -18.81 -16.16
CA ARG A 298 -17.59 -17.85 -15.04
C ARG A 298 -17.93 -18.52 -13.71
N PRO A 299 -17.69 -17.84 -12.55
CA PRO A 299 -18.17 -18.30 -11.26
C PRO A 299 -19.71 -18.43 -11.19
N PRO A 300 -20.24 -19.30 -10.27
CA PRO A 300 -19.49 -20.01 -9.23
C PRO A 300 -18.67 -21.16 -9.78
N LEU A 301 -17.51 -21.44 -9.14
CA LEU A 301 -16.68 -22.58 -9.47
C LEU A 301 -16.96 -23.71 -8.50
N ARG A 302 -17.48 -24.84 -8.99
CA ARG A 302 -17.64 -26.07 -8.22
C ARG A 302 -16.51 -27.01 -8.54
N ILE A 303 -15.73 -27.34 -7.53
CA ILE A 303 -14.50 -28.11 -7.64
C ILE A 303 -14.70 -29.42 -6.89
N ARG A 304 -14.55 -30.53 -7.59
CA ARG A 304 -14.48 -31.86 -6.97
C ARG A 304 -13.01 -32.25 -6.84
N GLY A 305 -12.62 -32.57 -5.63
CA GLY A 305 -11.26 -33.02 -5.36
C GLY A 305 -10.88 -34.26 -6.14
N ALA A 306 -9.75 -34.23 -6.82
CA ALA A 306 -9.28 -35.31 -7.68
C ALA A 306 -7.75 -35.49 -7.63
N PRO A 307 -7.22 -36.72 -7.84
CA PRO A 307 -5.80 -36.89 -8.10
C PRO A 307 -5.41 -36.17 -9.40
N LEU A 308 -4.39 -35.35 -9.34
CA LEU A 308 -3.90 -34.59 -10.51
C LEU A 308 -2.63 -35.22 -11.08
N LYS A 309 -2.42 -35.03 -12.38
CA LYS A 309 -1.18 -35.37 -13.09
C LYS A 309 -0.49 -34.06 -13.53
N GLY A 310 0.83 -34.06 -13.49
CA GLY A 310 1.63 -32.97 -14.02
C GLY A 310 1.41 -32.79 -15.51
N ILE A 311 1.55 -31.54 -15.99
CA ILE A 311 1.47 -31.19 -17.41
C ILE A 311 2.62 -30.27 -17.80
N ASP A 312 2.95 -30.24 -19.09
CA ASP A 312 3.81 -29.19 -19.68
C ASP A 312 2.89 -28.24 -20.46
N TYR A 313 2.62 -27.07 -19.88
CA TYR A 313 1.63 -26.14 -20.41
C TYR A 313 2.27 -24.86 -20.93
N THR A 314 2.10 -24.60 -22.22
CA THR A 314 2.47 -23.31 -22.83
C THR A 314 1.28 -22.35 -22.75
N MET A 315 1.43 -21.27 -22.01
CA MET A 315 0.37 -20.27 -21.88
C MET A 315 0.17 -19.52 -23.19
N PRO A 316 -1.09 -19.36 -23.68
CA PRO A 316 -1.38 -18.61 -24.90
C PRO A 316 -1.18 -17.09 -24.72
N MET A 317 -1.18 -16.62 -23.48
CA MET A 317 -0.95 -15.23 -23.09
C MET A 317 -0.27 -15.15 -21.73
N ALA A 318 0.49 -14.08 -21.51
CA ALA A 318 1.19 -13.86 -20.25
C ALA A 318 0.20 -13.67 -19.08
N SER A 319 0.23 -14.53 -18.07
CA SER A 319 -0.65 -14.48 -16.90
C SER A 319 -0.02 -15.10 -15.67
N ALA A 320 0.45 -14.25 -14.76
CA ALA A 320 1.00 -14.71 -13.47
C ALA A 320 -0.02 -15.51 -12.64
N GLN A 321 -1.32 -15.23 -12.77
CA GLN A 321 -2.35 -15.94 -12.02
C GLN A 321 -2.58 -17.35 -12.56
N VAL A 322 -2.54 -17.55 -13.89
CA VAL A 322 -2.62 -18.87 -14.51
C VAL A 322 -1.39 -19.70 -14.12
N LYS A 323 -0.18 -19.12 -14.26
CA LYS A 323 1.07 -19.77 -13.83
C LYS A 323 1.00 -20.18 -12.35
N SER A 324 0.64 -19.26 -11.47
CA SER A 324 0.51 -19.54 -10.02
C SER A 324 -0.53 -20.64 -9.71
N CYS A 325 -1.66 -20.62 -10.39
CA CYS A 325 -2.72 -21.62 -10.26
C CYS A 325 -2.19 -23.02 -10.59
N LEU A 326 -1.51 -23.17 -11.72
CA LEU A 326 -0.95 -24.46 -12.16
C LEU A 326 0.20 -24.93 -11.26
N LEU A 327 1.07 -24.02 -10.80
CA LEU A 327 2.11 -24.38 -9.84
C LEU A 327 1.53 -24.86 -8.51
N LEU A 328 0.47 -24.21 -7.98
CA LEU A 328 -0.20 -24.64 -6.76
C LEU A 328 -0.89 -26.01 -6.92
N ALA A 329 -1.52 -26.28 -8.05
CA ALA A 329 -2.03 -27.61 -8.39
C ALA A 329 -0.90 -28.64 -8.51
N GLY A 330 0.20 -28.24 -9.14
CA GLY A 330 1.40 -29.06 -9.33
C GLY A 330 2.08 -29.52 -8.04
N LEU A 331 1.91 -28.78 -6.91
CA LEU A 331 2.42 -29.23 -5.60
C LEU A 331 1.90 -30.61 -5.21
N TYR A 332 0.72 -30.99 -5.69
CA TYR A 332 0.01 -32.22 -5.37
C TYR A 332 0.00 -33.23 -6.53
N ALA A 333 0.28 -32.77 -7.75
CA ALA A 333 0.19 -33.58 -8.95
C ALA A 333 1.25 -34.71 -8.95
N GLU A 334 0.92 -35.83 -9.56
CA GLU A 334 1.89 -36.89 -9.86
C GLU A 334 2.76 -36.46 -11.06
N GLY A 335 4.07 -36.46 -10.87
CA GLY A 335 5.03 -36.07 -11.91
C GLY A 335 5.40 -34.59 -11.91
N GLU A 336 5.92 -34.13 -13.04
CA GLU A 336 6.36 -32.75 -13.24
C GLU A 336 5.23 -31.88 -13.78
N THR A 337 5.04 -30.71 -13.20
CA THR A 337 4.22 -29.62 -13.77
C THR A 337 5.14 -28.51 -14.24
N ALA A 338 5.07 -28.19 -15.52
CA ALA A 338 5.84 -27.13 -16.15
C ALA A 338 4.93 -26.10 -16.81
N VAL A 339 5.32 -24.84 -16.74
CA VAL A 339 4.60 -23.73 -17.37
C VAL A 339 5.59 -22.88 -18.13
N SER A 340 5.32 -22.68 -19.43
CA SER A 340 6.03 -21.77 -20.30
C SER A 340 5.21 -20.52 -20.57
N GLU A 341 5.83 -19.35 -20.51
CA GLU A 341 5.15 -18.07 -20.67
C GLU A 341 5.64 -17.33 -21.92
N PRO A 342 4.73 -16.67 -22.69
CA PRO A 342 5.11 -15.98 -23.92
C PRO A 342 5.83 -14.64 -23.65
N ALA A 343 5.65 -14.07 -22.47
CA ALA A 343 6.35 -12.89 -21.96
C ALA A 343 6.49 -13.02 -20.46
N VAL A 344 7.49 -12.35 -19.87
CA VAL A 344 7.79 -12.40 -18.45
C VAL A 344 6.58 -11.97 -17.61
N CYS A 345 6.12 -12.84 -16.72
CA CYS A 345 5.08 -12.55 -15.73
C CYS A 345 5.68 -12.48 -14.33
N ARG A 346 4.90 -11.88 -13.40
CA ARG A 346 5.24 -11.84 -11.96
C ARG A 346 5.62 -13.21 -11.43
N ASP A 347 6.69 -13.28 -10.64
CA ASP A 347 7.31 -14.51 -10.14
C ASP A 347 7.22 -14.70 -8.62
N HIS A 348 6.28 -13.99 -7.96
CA HIS A 348 6.08 -14.08 -6.51
C HIS A 348 5.84 -15.52 -6.02
N THR A 349 5.07 -16.33 -6.78
CA THR A 349 4.80 -17.72 -6.39
C THR A 349 6.08 -18.55 -6.38
N GLU A 350 6.90 -18.40 -7.40
CA GLU A 350 8.19 -19.09 -7.53
C GLU A 350 9.17 -18.70 -6.43
N ARG A 351 9.30 -17.39 -6.17
CA ARG A 351 10.16 -16.86 -5.09
C ARG A 351 9.69 -17.38 -3.73
N MET A 352 8.40 -17.27 -3.45
CA MET A 352 7.87 -17.71 -2.18
C MET A 352 7.93 -19.24 -2.01
N LEU A 353 7.67 -20.03 -3.03
CA LEU A 353 7.83 -21.48 -2.96
C LEU A 353 9.28 -21.87 -2.62
N ARG A 354 10.28 -21.21 -3.24
CA ARG A 354 11.70 -21.40 -2.87
C ARG A 354 11.95 -21.00 -1.41
N GLY A 355 11.36 -19.90 -0.95
CA GLY A 355 11.42 -19.49 0.45
C GLY A 355 10.87 -20.56 1.40
N PHE A 356 9.75 -21.18 1.05
CA PHE A 356 9.14 -22.30 1.79
C PHE A 356 9.86 -23.64 1.57
N ALA A 357 11.10 -23.61 1.09
CA ALA A 357 11.97 -24.77 0.83
C ALA A 357 11.43 -25.76 -0.23
N TYR A 358 10.58 -25.31 -1.15
CA TYR A 358 10.13 -26.10 -2.29
C TYR A 358 11.04 -25.93 -3.50
N SER A 359 11.52 -27.00 -4.09
CA SER A 359 12.44 -26.96 -5.22
C SER A 359 11.72 -26.71 -6.53
N LEU A 360 12.14 -25.70 -7.27
CA LEU A 360 11.69 -25.38 -8.62
C LEU A 360 12.88 -25.33 -9.58
N GLN A 361 12.65 -25.75 -10.81
CA GLN A 361 13.61 -25.65 -11.91
C GLN A 361 13.15 -24.55 -12.87
N GLY A 362 14.06 -23.65 -13.27
CA GLY A 362 13.80 -22.58 -14.21
C GLY A 362 14.70 -22.70 -15.43
N ASP A 363 14.17 -22.37 -16.60
CA ASP A 363 14.90 -22.18 -17.84
C ASP A 363 14.56 -20.78 -18.38
N ASP A 364 15.43 -19.81 -18.08
CA ASP A 364 15.23 -18.41 -18.44
C ASP A 364 15.21 -18.20 -19.97
N GLN A 365 15.93 -19.04 -20.75
CA GLN A 365 15.94 -18.94 -22.21
C GLN A 365 14.59 -19.33 -22.82
N ARG A 366 13.88 -20.26 -22.17
CA ARG A 366 12.56 -20.73 -22.60
C ARG A 366 11.42 -20.08 -21.81
N GLN A 367 11.74 -19.16 -20.91
CA GLN A 367 10.75 -18.59 -19.96
C GLN A 367 9.87 -19.68 -19.35
N ARG A 368 10.49 -20.79 -18.92
CA ARG A 368 9.83 -21.98 -18.42
C ARG A 368 10.19 -22.21 -16.96
N ILE A 369 9.17 -22.46 -16.15
CA ILE A 369 9.31 -22.85 -14.75
C ILE A 369 8.65 -24.21 -14.53
N SER A 370 9.29 -25.10 -13.77
CA SER A 370 8.70 -26.39 -13.44
C SER A 370 8.95 -26.80 -11.99
N LEU A 371 8.11 -27.68 -11.49
CA LEU A 371 8.22 -28.32 -10.20
C LEU A 371 7.73 -29.78 -10.28
N THR A 372 8.27 -30.62 -9.39
CA THR A 372 7.80 -32.00 -9.18
C THR A 372 6.93 -32.03 -7.93
N GLY A 373 5.73 -32.59 -8.04
CA GLY A 373 4.82 -32.71 -6.93
C GLY A 373 5.35 -33.59 -5.79
N GLY A 374 4.67 -33.55 -4.64
CA GLY A 374 4.98 -34.43 -3.52
C GLY A 374 5.91 -33.89 -2.45
N GLN A 375 6.73 -32.86 -2.73
CA GLN A 375 7.60 -32.23 -1.72
C GLN A 375 6.76 -31.53 -0.62
N MET A 376 7.37 -31.31 0.54
CA MET A 376 6.73 -30.61 1.66
C MET A 376 7.19 -29.16 1.72
N LEU A 377 6.29 -28.27 2.16
CA LEU A 377 6.59 -26.86 2.43
C LEU A 377 6.97 -26.71 3.91
N THR A 378 8.00 -25.94 4.17
CA THR A 378 8.45 -25.57 5.52
C THR A 378 8.07 -24.13 5.81
N ALA A 379 7.42 -23.89 6.93
CA ALA A 379 6.99 -22.57 7.36
C ALA A 379 8.21 -21.62 7.57
N ILE A 380 8.03 -20.36 7.23
CA ILE A 380 9.03 -19.29 7.37
C ILE A 380 8.38 -18.02 7.92
N ASP A 381 9.18 -17.13 8.48
CA ASP A 381 8.75 -15.77 8.78
C ASP A 381 8.81 -14.92 7.50
N ILE A 382 7.78 -14.09 7.26
CA ILE A 382 7.63 -13.28 6.07
C ILE A 382 7.48 -11.81 6.48
N ASP A 383 8.34 -10.95 5.96
CA ASP A 383 8.15 -9.50 5.99
C ASP A 383 7.71 -9.07 4.58
N ILE A 384 6.45 -8.64 4.46
CA ILE A 384 5.86 -8.26 3.17
C ILE A 384 6.32 -6.85 2.81
N PRO A 385 6.97 -6.66 1.65
CA PRO A 385 7.34 -5.34 1.20
C PRO A 385 6.10 -4.48 0.87
N ALA A 386 6.26 -3.17 0.94
CA ALA A 386 5.26 -2.21 0.47
C ALA A 386 4.95 -2.43 -1.02
N ASP A 387 3.67 -2.37 -1.38
CA ASP A 387 3.21 -2.70 -2.74
C ASP A 387 3.59 -1.60 -3.74
N ILE A 388 4.38 -1.95 -4.75
CA ILE A 388 4.76 -1.05 -5.84
C ILE A 388 3.53 -0.50 -6.58
N SER A 389 2.43 -1.26 -6.70
CA SER A 389 1.19 -0.79 -7.32
C SER A 389 0.49 0.30 -6.48
N SER A 390 0.55 0.18 -5.15
CA SER A 390 0.07 1.24 -4.24
C SER A 390 1.02 2.43 -4.25
N ALA A 391 2.33 2.17 -4.25
CA ALA A 391 3.37 3.19 -4.37
C ALA A 391 3.25 4.01 -5.66
N ALA A 392 2.84 3.40 -6.77
CA ALA A 392 2.73 4.03 -8.09
C ALA A 392 1.91 5.32 -8.09
N PHE A 393 0.81 5.37 -7.32
CA PHE A 393 -0.02 6.58 -7.23
C PHE A 393 0.74 7.73 -6.58
N LEU A 394 1.44 7.47 -5.48
CA LEU A 394 2.25 8.50 -4.79
C LEU A 394 3.52 8.86 -5.58
N MET A 395 4.11 7.89 -6.30
CA MET A 395 5.23 8.16 -7.21
C MET A 395 4.81 9.11 -8.32
N VAL A 396 3.65 8.86 -8.96
CA VAL A 396 3.11 9.75 -10.00
C VAL A 396 2.71 11.08 -9.38
N ALA A 397 2.05 11.11 -8.22
CA ALA A 397 1.73 12.35 -7.51
C ALA A 397 2.96 13.23 -7.28
N ALA A 398 4.08 12.63 -6.83
CA ALA A 398 5.34 13.35 -6.66
C ALA A 398 5.96 13.78 -7.99
N ALA A 399 5.86 12.94 -9.04
CA ALA A 399 6.44 13.22 -10.36
C ALA A 399 5.74 14.37 -11.09
N ILE A 400 4.41 14.55 -10.89
CA ILE A 400 3.64 15.58 -11.59
C ILE A 400 3.58 16.91 -10.83
N SER A 401 3.85 16.96 -9.52
CA SER A 401 3.61 18.14 -8.69
C SER A 401 4.91 18.92 -8.41
N PRO A 402 5.03 20.19 -8.86
CA PRO A 402 6.20 21.01 -8.61
C PRO A 402 6.57 21.14 -7.14
N GLY A 403 7.85 21.00 -6.81
CA GLY A 403 8.36 21.09 -5.45
C GLY A 403 8.13 19.85 -4.59
N SER A 404 7.64 18.74 -5.15
CA SER A 404 7.51 17.48 -4.45
C SER A 404 8.85 16.79 -4.26
N SER A 405 9.01 16.16 -3.09
CA SER A 405 10.16 15.31 -2.73
C SER A 405 9.69 14.23 -1.75
N LEU A 406 9.49 13.03 -2.25
CA LEU A 406 8.89 11.91 -1.54
C LEU A 406 9.88 10.76 -1.39
N ASN A 407 9.97 10.18 -0.20
CA ASN A 407 10.68 8.95 0.04
C ASN A 407 9.70 7.84 0.44
N LEU A 408 9.57 6.80 -0.38
CA LEU A 408 8.76 5.63 -0.12
C LEU A 408 9.63 4.51 0.41
N GLN A 409 9.34 4.06 1.63
CA GLN A 409 10.17 3.10 2.35
C GLN A 409 9.74 1.65 2.08
N HIS A 410 10.74 0.75 2.03
CA HIS A 410 10.53 -0.70 2.01
C HIS A 410 9.69 -1.19 0.82
N VAL A 411 9.81 -0.55 -0.35
CA VAL A 411 9.02 -0.90 -1.54
C VAL A 411 9.58 -2.14 -2.23
N GLY A 412 8.69 -3.04 -2.62
CA GLY A 412 9.06 -4.19 -3.45
C GLY A 412 9.49 -3.72 -4.85
N VAL A 413 10.74 -4.01 -5.21
CA VAL A 413 11.32 -3.62 -6.52
C VAL A 413 11.62 -4.86 -7.37
N ASN A 414 10.74 -5.84 -7.32
CA ASN A 414 10.85 -7.04 -8.14
C ASN A 414 10.99 -6.65 -9.63
N PRO A 415 12.01 -7.15 -10.36
CA PRO A 415 12.20 -6.84 -11.78
C PRO A 415 10.98 -7.09 -12.66
N THR A 416 10.13 -8.06 -12.28
CA THR A 416 8.87 -8.35 -13.00
C THR A 416 7.74 -7.34 -12.69
N ARG A 417 8.01 -6.34 -11.84
CA ARG A 417 7.08 -5.30 -11.39
C ARG A 417 7.64 -3.87 -11.51
N SER A 418 8.86 -3.72 -11.97
CA SER A 418 9.56 -2.42 -11.97
C SER A 418 9.23 -1.52 -13.16
N GLY A 419 8.28 -1.91 -14.02
CA GLY A 419 7.91 -1.15 -15.22
C GLY A 419 7.52 0.30 -14.94
N ILE A 420 6.78 0.57 -13.85
CA ILE A 420 6.42 1.95 -13.45
C ILE A 420 7.66 2.82 -13.20
N ILE A 421 8.70 2.29 -12.55
CA ILE A 421 9.95 3.00 -12.28
C ILE A 421 10.65 3.33 -13.61
N ASN A 422 10.73 2.34 -14.51
CA ASN A 422 11.40 2.48 -15.79
C ASN A 422 10.67 3.50 -16.69
N ILE A 423 9.33 3.43 -16.76
CA ILE A 423 8.50 4.34 -17.55
C ILE A 423 8.60 5.76 -17.02
N LEU A 424 8.45 5.99 -15.71
CA LEU A 424 8.58 7.34 -15.13
C LEU A 424 9.97 7.93 -15.32
N ARG A 425 11.03 7.12 -15.19
CA ARG A 425 12.40 7.57 -15.53
C ARG A 425 12.55 7.94 -16.99
N ALA A 426 11.97 7.15 -17.90
CA ALA A 426 11.98 7.46 -19.34
C ALA A 426 11.20 8.74 -19.66
N MET A 427 10.15 9.05 -18.88
CA MET A 427 9.41 10.32 -18.95
C MET A 427 10.16 11.51 -18.32
N GLY A 428 11.30 11.27 -17.64
CA GLY A 428 12.15 12.32 -17.07
C GLY A 428 12.09 12.47 -15.56
N THR A 429 11.31 11.64 -14.84
CA THR A 429 11.24 11.69 -13.38
C THR A 429 12.58 11.28 -12.75
N ASP A 430 13.00 12.02 -11.74
CA ASP A 430 14.17 11.70 -10.93
C ASP A 430 13.78 10.71 -9.82
N ILE A 431 14.18 9.45 -9.98
CA ILE A 431 13.89 8.36 -9.03
C ILE A 431 15.19 7.67 -8.63
N GLU A 432 15.53 7.74 -7.36
CA GLU A 432 16.70 7.07 -6.79
C GLU A 432 16.27 5.88 -5.94
N LEU A 433 17.01 4.76 -6.05
CA LEU A 433 16.86 3.58 -5.20
C LEU A 433 17.98 3.57 -4.17
N SER A 434 17.61 3.32 -2.92
CA SER A 434 18.55 3.19 -1.80
C SER A 434 18.14 2.02 -0.89
N ASN A 435 19.02 1.65 0.04
CA ASN A 435 18.77 0.56 0.99
C ASN A 435 18.31 -0.75 0.29
N GLU A 436 18.86 -1.04 -0.89
CA GLU A 436 18.53 -2.26 -1.63
C GLU A 436 18.90 -3.51 -0.84
N ARG A 437 17.95 -4.42 -0.68
CA ARG A 437 18.10 -5.65 0.08
C ARG A 437 17.17 -6.73 -0.42
N ASN A 438 17.38 -7.96 0.01
CA ASN A 438 16.46 -9.07 -0.26
C ASN A 438 15.70 -9.42 1.03
N VAL A 439 14.39 -9.49 0.97
CA VAL A 439 13.51 -9.83 2.09
C VAL A 439 12.61 -10.99 1.68
N GLY A 440 12.84 -12.16 2.26
CA GLY A 440 12.03 -13.35 1.94
C GLY A 440 12.10 -13.80 0.46
N GLY A 441 13.19 -13.47 -0.26
CA GLY A 441 13.35 -13.75 -1.69
C GLY A 441 12.86 -12.62 -2.61
N GLU A 442 12.22 -11.57 -2.08
CA GLU A 442 11.80 -10.39 -2.83
C GLU A 442 12.84 -9.26 -2.70
N PRO A 443 13.25 -8.62 -3.80
CA PRO A 443 14.10 -7.43 -3.75
C PRO A 443 13.28 -6.24 -3.27
N VAL A 444 13.86 -5.48 -2.36
CA VAL A 444 13.24 -4.34 -1.68
C VAL A 444 14.19 -3.16 -1.67
N ALA A 445 13.66 -1.95 -1.87
CA ALA A 445 14.40 -0.70 -1.80
C ALA A 445 13.57 0.41 -1.17
N ASP A 446 14.24 1.49 -0.79
CA ASP A 446 13.60 2.77 -0.53
C ASP A 446 13.69 3.61 -1.82
N LEU A 447 12.59 4.26 -2.21
CA LEU A 447 12.48 5.05 -3.43
C LEU A 447 12.41 6.53 -3.08
N ALA A 448 13.40 7.32 -3.49
CA ALA A 448 13.32 8.77 -3.45
C ALA A 448 12.86 9.30 -4.81
N ILE A 449 11.78 10.09 -4.82
CA ILE A 449 11.16 10.64 -6.02
C ILE A 449 11.19 12.16 -5.92
N HIS A 450 11.80 12.81 -6.92
CA HIS A 450 11.86 14.26 -7.02
C HIS A 450 11.16 14.74 -8.28
N TYR A 451 10.36 15.79 -8.13
CA TYR A 451 9.69 16.42 -9.27
C TYR A 451 10.69 16.82 -10.36
N ARG A 452 10.36 16.48 -11.60
CA ARG A 452 10.95 17.00 -12.84
C ARG A 452 9.86 17.15 -13.88
N PRO A 453 9.95 18.15 -14.78
CA PRO A 453 9.00 18.24 -15.90
C PRO A 453 9.01 16.95 -16.72
N LEU A 454 7.83 16.39 -16.93
CA LEU A 454 7.66 15.13 -17.64
C LEU A 454 7.60 15.35 -19.16
N GLN A 455 8.13 14.40 -19.92
CA GLN A 455 8.05 14.35 -21.39
C GLN A 455 7.20 13.16 -21.83
N GLY A 456 6.39 13.36 -22.86
CA GLY A 456 5.65 12.29 -23.51
C GLY A 456 6.59 11.31 -24.21
N ILE A 457 6.25 10.02 -24.19
CA ILE A 457 7.08 8.94 -24.76
C ILE A 457 6.23 7.91 -25.51
N VAL A 458 6.85 7.16 -26.40
CA VAL A 458 6.31 5.86 -26.84
C VAL A 458 6.73 4.83 -25.79
N ILE A 459 5.76 4.22 -25.12
CA ILE A 459 6.04 3.24 -24.07
C ILE A 459 6.61 1.96 -24.69
N PRO A 460 7.80 1.50 -24.29
CA PRO A 460 8.39 0.27 -24.82
C PRO A 460 7.53 -0.96 -24.53
N GLU A 461 7.36 -1.83 -25.51
CA GLU A 461 6.49 -3.02 -25.40
C GLU A 461 6.92 -3.98 -24.27
N ASP A 462 8.23 -4.10 -24.02
CA ASP A 462 8.79 -4.94 -22.95
C ASP A 462 8.45 -4.43 -21.53
N GLN A 463 8.09 -3.14 -21.38
CA GLN A 463 7.67 -2.55 -20.10
C GLN A 463 6.17 -2.80 -19.81
N ILE A 464 5.37 -3.16 -20.80
CA ILE A 464 3.92 -3.32 -20.65
C ILE A 464 3.56 -4.41 -19.61
N PRO A 465 4.05 -5.64 -19.70
CA PRO A 465 3.73 -6.67 -18.71
C PRO A 465 4.28 -6.33 -17.31
N LEU A 466 5.36 -5.53 -17.22
CA LEU A 466 5.99 -5.14 -15.97
C LEU A 466 5.25 -4.00 -15.24
N ALA A 467 4.33 -3.29 -15.94
CA ALA A 467 3.55 -2.15 -15.41
C ALA A 467 2.05 -2.28 -15.68
N ILE A 468 1.55 -3.46 -16.04
CA ILE A 468 0.18 -3.64 -16.55
C ILE A 468 -0.90 -3.13 -15.58
N ASP A 469 -0.65 -3.18 -14.28
CA ASP A 469 -1.60 -2.72 -13.28
C ASP A 469 -1.42 -1.24 -12.89
N GLU A 470 -0.30 -0.62 -13.25
CA GLU A 470 0.06 0.76 -12.92
C GLU A 470 -0.34 1.76 -14.03
N PHE A 471 -0.83 1.29 -15.18
CA PHE A 471 -1.21 2.17 -16.30
C PHE A 471 -2.22 3.25 -15.96
N PRO A 472 -3.25 3.07 -15.12
CA PRO A 472 -4.10 4.19 -14.73
C PRO A 472 -3.34 5.37 -14.13
N ALA A 473 -2.33 5.12 -13.28
CA ALA A 473 -1.47 6.18 -12.75
C ALA A 473 -0.53 6.75 -13.83
N ILE A 474 0.03 5.91 -14.70
CA ILE A 474 0.89 6.34 -15.82
C ILE A 474 0.11 7.24 -16.79
N PHE A 475 -1.17 7.00 -17.05
CA PHE A 475 -2.00 7.85 -17.90
C PHE A 475 -2.20 9.24 -17.30
N VAL A 476 -2.25 9.36 -15.98
CA VAL A 476 -2.22 10.67 -15.30
C VAL A 476 -0.86 11.34 -15.46
N ALA A 477 0.25 10.62 -15.31
CA ALA A 477 1.58 11.17 -15.60
C ALA A 477 1.67 11.65 -17.06
N ALA A 478 1.16 10.86 -18.01
CA ALA A 478 1.10 11.20 -19.44
C ALA A 478 0.26 12.46 -19.72
N SER A 479 -0.87 12.64 -19.02
CA SER A 479 -1.71 13.84 -19.16
C SER A 479 -1.04 15.12 -18.67
N CYS A 480 -0.03 15.01 -17.80
CA CYS A 480 0.76 16.12 -17.27
C CYS A 480 2.12 16.30 -17.97
N ALA A 481 2.47 15.42 -18.91
CA ALA A 481 3.74 15.46 -19.64
C ALA A 481 3.68 16.47 -20.81
N GLU A 482 4.83 17.02 -21.20
CA GLU A 482 4.94 17.79 -22.44
C GLU A 482 4.98 16.85 -23.64
N GLY A 483 4.08 17.08 -24.62
CA GLY A 483 4.00 16.27 -25.83
C GLY A 483 3.03 15.10 -25.73
N GLU A 484 3.33 14.04 -26.47
CA GLU A 484 2.43 12.90 -26.69
C GLU A 484 3.00 11.62 -26.04
N THR A 485 2.14 10.89 -25.35
CA THR A 485 2.45 9.54 -24.85
C THR A 485 1.61 8.51 -25.61
N LEU A 486 2.27 7.48 -26.16
CA LEU A 486 1.62 6.41 -26.91
C LEU A 486 1.86 5.06 -26.24
N LEU A 487 0.78 4.36 -25.94
CA LEU A 487 0.76 2.97 -25.50
C LEU A 487 0.13 2.09 -26.57
N ARG A 488 0.77 0.96 -26.93
CA ARG A 488 0.24 -0.10 -27.79
C ARG A 488 0.56 -1.46 -27.15
N GLY A 489 -0.12 -2.53 -27.56
CA GLY A 489 0.15 -3.88 -27.04
C GLY A 489 -0.45 -4.19 -25.67
N ALA A 490 -1.30 -3.34 -25.11
CA ALA A 490 -1.87 -3.46 -23.77
C ALA A 490 -3.36 -3.86 -23.75
N ALA A 491 -3.83 -4.70 -24.69
CA ALA A 491 -5.22 -5.14 -24.80
C ALA A 491 -5.77 -5.76 -23.49
N GLU A 492 -4.90 -6.32 -22.66
CA GLU A 492 -5.30 -6.89 -21.36
C GLU A 492 -5.92 -5.87 -20.40
N LEU A 493 -5.65 -4.57 -20.56
CA LEU A 493 -6.25 -3.50 -19.76
C LEU A 493 -7.78 -3.42 -19.95
N ARG A 494 -8.31 -3.91 -21.08
CA ARG A 494 -9.75 -3.88 -21.36
C ARG A 494 -10.57 -4.94 -20.61
N VAL A 495 -9.90 -5.97 -20.07
CA VAL A 495 -10.55 -7.12 -19.40
C VAL A 495 -10.15 -7.22 -17.93
N LYS A 496 -9.73 -6.11 -17.33
CA LYS A 496 -9.45 -6.02 -15.88
C LYS A 496 -10.75 -5.85 -15.06
N GLU A 497 -10.72 -5.15 -13.95
CA GLU A 497 -11.89 -4.82 -13.13
C GLU A 497 -12.90 -3.96 -13.89
N SER A 498 -12.41 -3.17 -14.85
CA SER A 498 -13.15 -2.41 -15.84
C SER A 498 -12.37 -2.43 -17.17
N ASP A 499 -12.94 -1.89 -18.25
CA ASP A 499 -12.15 -1.48 -19.40
C ASP A 499 -11.37 -0.22 -19.02
N ARG A 500 -10.10 -0.41 -18.53
CA ARG A 500 -9.26 0.66 -18.02
C ARG A 500 -8.85 1.67 -19.09
N ILE A 501 -8.74 1.24 -20.36
CA ILE A 501 -8.44 2.14 -21.48
C ILE A 501 -9.60 3.10 -21.69
N ASP A 502 -10.81 2.58 -21.82
CA ASP A 502 -12.00 3.38 -22.09
C ASP A 502 -12.39 4.27 -20.89
N ALA A 503 -12.31 3.74 -19.68
CA ALA A 503 -12.64 4.49 -18.48
C ALA A 503 -11.69 5.66 -18.25
N MET A 504 -10.36 5.44 -18.40
CA MET A 504 -9.37 6.51 -18.28
C MET A 504 -9.50 7.54 -19.40
N ALA A 505 -9.68 7.12 -20.65
CA ALA A 505 -9.88 8.04 -21.77
C ALA A 505 -11.14 8.92 -21.58
N THR A 506 -12.24 8.32 -21.10
CA THR A 506 -13.48 9.05 -20.80
C THR A 506 -13.26 10.09 -19.71
N GLY A 507 -12.61 9.71 -18.61
CA GLY A 507 -12.31 10.63 -17.51
C GLY A 507 -11.34 11.74 -17.91
N LEU A 508 -10.25 11.41 -18.61
CA LEU A 508 -9.28 12.40 -19.12
C LEU A 508 -9.94 13.42 -20.05
N LYS A 509 -10.82 12.95 -20.95
CA LYS A 509 -11.59 13.83 -21.83
C LYS A 509 -12.52 14.77 -21.04
N THR A 510 -13.15 14.29 -19.98
CA THR A 510 -13.95 15.13 -19.07
C THR A 510 -13.11 16.22 -18.43
N LEU A 511 -11.85 15.93 -18.13
CA LEU A 511 -10.88 16.89 -17.57
C LEU A 511 -10.17 17.74 -18.63
N GLY A 512 -10.59 17.68 -19.90
CA GLY A 512 -10.06 18.52 -20.97
C GLY A 512 -8.81 18.00 -21.67
N ILE A 513 -8.39 16.76 -21.41
CA ILE A 513 -7.21 16.13 -22.02
C ILE A 513 -7.59 15.42 -23.32
N GLU A 514 -6.84 15.70 -24.38
CA GLU A 514 -6.98 15.01 -25.67
C GLU A 514 -6.45 13.58 -25.57
N SER A 515 -7.28 12.60 -25.93
CA SER A 515 -6.89 11.20 -25.97
C SER A 515 -7.61 10.44 -27.07
N GLU A 516 -6.92 9.43 -27.63
CA GLU A 516 -7.43 8.53 -28.66
C GLU A 516 -7.20 7.08 -28.21
N THR A 517 -8.26 6.26 -28.26
CA THR A 517 -8.18 4.85 -27.84
C THR A 517 -8.02 3.93 -29.05
N PHE A 518 -7.22 2.86 -28.87
CA PHE A 518 -7.06 1.75 -29.81
C PHE A 518 -7.54 0.46 -29.16
N GLU A 519 -7.69 -0.61 -29.93
CA GLU A 519 -8.05 -1.93 -29.37
C GLU A 519 -7.07 -2.39 -28.28
N ASP A 520 -5.80 -2.06 -28.44
CA ASP A 520 -4.68 -2.51 -27.64
C ASP A 520 -3.92 -1.37 -26.90
N GLY A 521 -4.51 -0.16 -26.84
CA GLY A 521 -3.78 0.95 -26.23
C GLY A 521 -4.49 2.30 -26.28
N ILE A 522 -3.73 3.34 -26.00
CA ILE A 522 -4.19 4.73 -25.95
C ILE A 522 -3.05 5.68 -26.32
N ARG A 523 -3.42 6.79 -26.98
CA ARG A 523 -2.60 7.98 -27.19
C ARG A 523 -3.14 9.09 -26.28
N ILE A 524 -2.27 9.77 -25.55
CA ILE A 524 -2.61 10.88 -24.66
C ILE A 524 -1.72 12.06 -25.01
N VAL A 525 -2.32 13.22 -25.25
CA VAL A 525 -1.59 14.49 -25.42
C VAL A 525 -1.64 15.25 -24.10
N GLY A 526 -0.49 15.54 -23.53
CA GLY A 526 -0.41 16.27 -22.28
C GLY A 526 -0.90 17.70 -22.39
N GLY A 527 -1.52 18.21 -21.33
CA GLY A 527 -2.11 19.54 -21.31
C GLY A 527 -2.63 19.93 -19.93
N PRO A 528 -3.23 21.13 -19.80
CA PRO A 528 -3.79 21.58 -18.54
C PRO A 528 -5.01 20.73 -18.16
N LEU A 529 -4.95 20.12 -16.98
CA LEU A 529 -6.08 19.37 -16.41
C LEU A 529 -7.15 20.34 -15.90
N GLY A 530 -8.37 20.20 -16.40
CA GLY A 530 -9.56 20.88 -15.86
C GLY A 530 -10.06 20.23 -14.57
N GLY A 531 -11.15 20.78 -14.01
CA GLY A 531 -11.94 20.11 -12.99
C GLY A 531 -13.17 19.43 -13.58
N GLY A 532 -13.88 18.67 -12.75
CA GLY A 532 -15.11 18.03 -13.18
C GLY A 532 -15.43 16.75 -12.40
N GLU A 533 -16.47 16.05 -12.84
CA GLU A 533 -16.89 14.80 -12.25
C GLU A 533 -16.51 13.63 -13.15
N VAL A 534 -15.78 12.67 -12.59
CA VAL A 534 -15.33 11.46 -13.27
C VAL A 534 -15.86 10.21 -12.57
N ASP A 535 -16.07 9.15 -13.30
CA ASP A 535 -16.57 7.88 -12.76
C ASP A 535 -15.46 6.83 -12.83
N SER A 536 -15.08 6.29 -11.66
CA SER A 536 -14.10 5.20 -11.57
C SER A 536 -14.62 3.86 -12.10
N ARG A 537 -15.92 3.77 -12.37
CA ARG A 537 -16.63 2.52 -12.73
C ARG A 537 -16.39 1.39 -11.71
N GLY A 538 -16.19 1.75 -10.44
CA GLY A 538 -15.87 0.80 -9.38
C GLY A 538 -14.45 0.20 -9.44
N ASP A 539 -13.57 0.70 -10.32
CA ASP A 539 -12.17 0.29 -10.37
C ASP A 539 -11.34 1.17 -9.42
N HIS A 540 -10.78 0.54 -8.40
CA HIS A 540 -9.98 1.21 -7.37
C HIS A 540 -8.76 1.94 -7.95
N ARG A 541 -8.14 1.42 -9.01
CA ARG A 541 -6.97 2.05 -9.64
C ARG A 541 -7.33 3.31 -10.40
N ILE A 542 -8.48 3.31 -11.06
CA ILE A 542 -9.01 4.50 -11.73
C ILE A 542 -9.40 5.56 -10.70
N ALA A 543 -10.04 5.14 -9.60
CA ALA A 543 -10.40 6.05 -8.51
C ALA A 543 -9.16 6.78 -7.95
N MET A 544 -8.11 6.03 -7.61
CA MET A 544 -6.87 6.61 -7.07
C MET A 544 -6.11 7.43 -8.13
N ALA A 545 -6.12 7.02 -9.41
CA ALA A 545 -5.49 7.77 -10.49
C ALA A 545 -6.11 9.16 -10.67
N PHE A 546 -7.45 9.26 -10.72
CA PHE A 546 -8.09 10.57 -10.82
C PHE A 546 -8.01 11.37 -9.52
N ALA A 547 -7.88 10.73 -8.36
CA ALA A 547 -7.60 11.44 -7.12
C ALA A 547 -6.24 12.17 -7.18
N ILE A 548 -5.15 11.50 -7.60
CA ILE A 548 -3.84 12.17 -7.73
C ILE A 548 -3.81 13.21 -8.87
N ALA A 549 -4.65 13.07 -9.90
CA ALA A 549 -4.75 14.06 -10.98
C ALA A 549 -5.17 15.46 -10.45
N GLY A 550 -5.89 15.52 -9.33
CA GLY A 550 -6.27 16.77 -8.67
C GLY A 550 -5.09 17.68 -8.35
N LEU A 551 -3.89 17.13 -8.11
CA LEU A 551 -2.67 17.92 -7.86
C LEU A 551 -2.32 18.90 -9.01
N GLN A 552 -2.70 18.58 -10.25
CA GLN A 552 -2.44 19.40 -11.44
C GLN A 552 -3.72 19.98 -12.06
N ALA A 553 -4.87 19.74 -11.43
CA ALA A 553 -6.14 20.26 -11.91
C ALA A 553 -6.26 21.78 -11.67
N THR A 554 -7.04 22.47 -12.51
CA THR A 554 -7.34 23.91 -12.37
C THR A 554 -8.62 24.16 -11.57
N ALA A 555 -9.42 23.11 -11.30
CA ALA A 555 -10.62 23.13 -10.45
C ALA A 555 -10.82 21.74 -9.81
N ALA A 556 -11.67 21.65 -8.81
CA ALA A 556 -11.90 20.42 -8.07
C ALA A 556 -12.33 19.25 -8.97
N ILE A 557 -11.81 18.05 -8.64
CA ILE A 557 -12.21 16.79 -9.28
C ILE A 557 -13.06 15.99 -8.30
N THR A 558 -14.26 15.61 -8.72
CA THR A 558 -15.11 14.67 -7.99
C THR A 558 -15.02 13.30 -8.64
N VAL A 559 -14.49 12.32 -7.92
CA VAL A 559 -14.39 10.93 -8.40
C VAL A 559 -15.51 10.11 -7.77
N ARG A 560 -16.38 9.50 -8.60
CA ARG A 560 -17.48 8.64 -8.14
C ARG A 560 -17.06 7.16 -8.07
N ASN A 561 -17.86 6.40 -7.30
CA ASN A 561 -17.75 4.93 -7.19
C ASN A 561 -16.41 4.45 -6.59
N CYS A 562 -15.90 5.15 -5.57
CA CYS A 562 -14.58 4.89 -4.95
C CYS A 562 -14.57 3.81 -3.85
N ALA A 563 -15.70 3.17 -3.53
CA ALA A 563 -15.80 2.20 -2.44
C ALA A 563 -14.75 1.07 -2.54
N ASN A 564 -14.46 0.62 -3.75
CA ASN A 564 -13.52 -0.47 -3.99
C ASN A 564 -12.03 -0.11 -3.72
N VAL A 565 -11.70 1.13 -3.38
CA VAL A 565 -10.33 1.49 -2.99
C VAL A 565 -9.90 0.72 -1.73
N ALA A 566 -10.79 0.52 -0.77
CA ALA A 566 -10.53 -0.25 0.44
C ALA A 566 -10.16 -1.73 0.18
N THR A 567 -10.47 -2.29 -0.98
CA THR A 567 -10.12 -3.69 -1.33
C THR A 567 -8.62 -3.90 -1.51
N SER A 568 -7.88 -2.83 -1.87
CA SER A 568 -6.45 -2.92 -2.19
C SER A 568 -5.58 -1.85 -1.52
N PHE A 569 -6.16 -0.72 -1.12
CA PHE A 569 -5.44 0.35 -0.44
C PHE A 569 -6.34 0.99 0.64
N PRO A 570 -6.62 0.26 1.74
CA PRO A 570 -7.31 0.88 2.88
C PRO A 570 -6.47 2.05 3.41
N GLY A 571 -7.11 3.17 3.75
CA GLY A 571 -6.42 4.37 4.22
C GLY A 571 -5.72 5.20 3.12
N PHE A 572 -6.04 5.01 1.83
CA PHE A 572 -5.45 5.78 0.73
C PHE A 572 -5.60 7.29 0.93
N VAL A 573 -6.79 7.76 1.28
CA VAL A 573 -7.06 9.19 1.49
C VAL A 573 -6.22 9.75 2.64
N ASP A 574 -6.16 9.03 3.76
CA ASP A 574 -5.38 9.45 4.93
C ASP A 574 -3.89 9.54 4.60
N LEU A 575 -3.34 8.53 3.90
CA LEU A 575 -1.94 8.51 3.53
C LEU A 575 -1.61 9.58 2.47
N ALA A 576 -2.48 9.80 1.49
CA ALA A 576 -2.30 10.81 0.47
C ALA A 576 -2.33 12.23 1.06
N THR A 577 -3.21 12.50 2.03
CA THR A 577 -3.26 13.78 2.76
C THR A 577 -2.09 13.97 3.73
N GLN A 578 -1.50 12.89 4.27
CA GLN A 578 -0.28 12.95 5.08
C GLN A 578 0.98 13.22 4.25
N ALA A 579 0.93 12.99 2.95
CA ALA A 579 2.02 13.15 2.01
C ALA A 579 2.26 14.64 1.63
N GLY A 580 2.30 15.56 2.60
CA GLY A 580 2.43 16.97 2.30
C GLY A 580 3.16 17.81 3.32
#